data_335dc89b87b2f20a6d514c27a7769e60
#
_entry.id   335dc89b87b2f20a6d514c27a7769e60
#
_cell.length_a   1.000
_cell.length_b   1.000
_cell.length_c   1.000
_cell.angle_alpha   90.00
_cell.angle_beta   90.00
_cell.angle_gamma   90.00
#
_symmetry.space_group_name_H-M   'P 1'
#
loop_
_entity.id
_entity.type
_entity.pdbx_description
1 polymer ?
#
loop_
_entity_poly.entity_id
_entity_poly.type
_entity_poly.pdbx_seq_one_letter_code
_entity_poly.pdbx_strand_id
1 'polypeptide(L)'
;MLIGTDTRVAGSNDARSDAMIVVSINPYKRKFVMTSIMRDSYVTIPGYGENRINEAYSRGGAALLIQTIEENYKLGIDYYAQVDFFSFVDVIDAFGGVTINVEQAEVQWINGYIAEYNQVSGVADRDGFVDEQFTGGQITLTGKQALGYARIRKIGNDFARTQRQRTVMNALLEKVKKANVVTIYKAVESILPDISTNISDSKMCSLLMQSVLYLNYDMVQARVPADGTWSNAIMGANQEVLAVDFGANKSYLQSTIYE
;
A
#
# COMPACT_ATOMS: atom_id res chain seq x y z
N MET A 1 9.25 -1.18 -4.10
CA MET A 1 7.85 -0.74 -4.25
C MET A 1 6.91 -1.76 -3.63
N LEU A 2 5.86 -1.32 -2.94
CA LEU A 2 4.79 -2.18 -2.43
C LEU A 2 3.58 -2.03 -3.35
N ILE A 3 3.02 -3.15 -3.79
CA ILE A 3 1.87 -3.21 -4.69
C ILE A 3 0.77 -4.02 -4.00
N GLY A 4 -0.35 -3.36 -3.70
CA GLY A 4 -1.55 -4.03 -3.18
C GLY A 4 -2.54 -4.26 -4.31
N THR A 5 -2.93 -5.52 -4.52
CA THR A 5 -3.88 -5.90 -5.56
C THR A 5 -5.23 -6.29 -4.98
N ASP A 6 -6.29 -6.06 -5.74
CA ASP A 6 -7.66 -6.44 -5.37
C ASP A 6 -8.02 -7.87 -5.80
N THR A 7 -7.00 -8.73 -5.97
CA THR A 7 -7.19 -10.13 -6.36
C THR A 7 -8.03 -10.85 -5.31
N ARG A 8 -9.19 -11.33 -5.73
CA ARG A 8 -10.12 -12.13 -4.90
C ARG A 8 -9.99 -13.63 -5.14
N VAL A 9 -9.26 -14.00 -6.19
CA VAL A 9 -9.01 -15.39 -6.56
C VAL A 9 -7.52 -15.53 -6.83
N ALA A 10 -6.86 -16.42 -6.11
CA ALA A 10 -5.44 -16.69 -6.29
C ALA A 10 -5.15 -17.04 -7.77
N GLY A 11 -4.18 -16.34 -8.40
CA GLY A 11 -3.80 -16.56 -9.79
C GLY A 11 -4.63 -15.86 -10.86
N SER A 12 -5.56 -14.97 -10.50
CA SER A 12 -6.33 -14.16 -11.46
C SER A 12 -5.46 -13.05 -12.06
N ASN A 13 -5.48 -12.92 -13.39
CA ASN A 13 -4.77 -11.87 -14.13
C ASN A 13 -5.58 -10.56 -14.25
N ASP A 14 -6.83 -10.52 -13.79
CA ASP A 14 -7.70 -9.34 -13.90
C ASP A 14 -7.57 -8.36 -12.72
N ALA A 15 -6.54 -8.51 -11.91
CA ALA A 15 -6.32 -7.66 -10.74
C ALA A 15 -5.90 -6.25 -11.13
N ARG A 16 -6.39 -5.26 -10.38
CA ARG A 16 -5.90 -3.88 -10.42
C ARG A 16 -5.05 -3.58 -9.20
N SER A 17 -4.05 -2.72 -9.38
CA SER A 17 -3.31 -2.19 -8.24
C SER A 17 -4.11 -1.07 -7.57
N ASP A 18 -4.67 -1.38 -6.42
CA ASP A 18 -5.44 -0.41 -5.63
C ASP A 18 -4.57 0.37 -4.62
N ALA A 19 -3.42 -0.18 -4.26
CA ALA A 19 -2.41 0.47 -3.42
C ALA A 19 -1.03 0.38 -4.10
N MET A 20 -0.38 1.52 -4.24
CA MET A 20 0.94 1.66 -4.85
C MET A 20 1.78 2.57 -3.96
N ILE A 21 2.78 1.99 -3.28
CA ILE A 21 3.65 2.73 -2.35
C ILE A 21 5.11 2.49 -2.73
N VAL A 22 5.79 3.54 -3.13
CA VAL A 22 7.25 3.50 -3.31
C VAL A 22 7.91 3.81 -1.98
N VAL A 23 8.77 2.90 -1.51
CA VAL A 23 9.59 3.09 -0.32
C VAL A 23 11.00 3.43 -0.76
N SER A 24 11.43 4.66 -0.49
CA SER A 24 12.78 5.15 -0.77
C SER A 24 13.58 5.22 0.52
N ILE A 25 14.79 4.67 0.52
CA ILE A 25 15.70 4.68 1.66
C ILE A 25 16.84 5.64 1.33
N ASN A 26 16.97 6.71 2.11
CA ASN A 26 18.09 7.64 2.00
C ASN A 26 19.05 7.45 3.20
N PRO A 27 20.16 6.70 3.05
CA PRO A 27 21.09 6.45 4.14
C PRO A 27 21.83 7.71 4.61
N TYR A 28 22.08 8.65 3.71
CA TYR A 28 22.80 9.89 4.02
C TYR A 28 21.98 10.83 4.91
N LYS A 29 20.67 10.90 4.67
CA LYS A 29 19.72 11.70 5.47
C LYS A 29 19.08 10.89 6.59
N ARG A 30 19.37 9.60 6.68
CA ARG A 30 18.79 8.65 7.65
C ARG A 30 17.27 8.70 7.65
N LYS A 31 16.65 8.68 6.46
CA LYS A 31 15.20 8.73 6.32
C LYS A 31 14.65 7.64 5.39
N PHE A 32 13.43 7.20 5.71
CA PHE A 32 12.55 6.48 4.81
C PHE A 32 11.51 7.43 4.26
N VAL A 33 11.30 7.42 2.98
CA VAL A 33 10.18 8.14 2.36
C VAL A 33 9.20 7.13 1.78
N MET A 34 7.98 7.14 2.30
CA MET A 34 6.87 6.34 1.76
C MET A 34 6.02 7.24 0.86
N THR A 35 6.14 7.05 -0.45
CA THR A 35 5.40 7.80 -1.45
C THR A 35 4.21 6.97 -1.94
N SER A 36 3.00 7.36 -1.59
CA SER A 36 1.77 6.79 -2.16
C SER A 36 1.50 7.38 -3.54
N ILE A 37 1.22 6.52 -4.51
CA ILE A 37 0.84 6.94 -5.87
C ILE A 37 -0.67 6.78 -6.00
N MET A 38 -1.36 7.86 -6.38
CA MET A 38 -2.80 7.84 -6.55
C MET A 38 -3.17 7.07 -7.82
N ARG A 39 -4.04 6.06 -7.66
CA ARG A 39 -4.41 5.12 -8.73
C ARG A 39 -5.13 5.76 -9.92
N ASP A 40 -5.82 6.90 -9.69
CA ASP A 40 -6.57 7.61 -10.71
C ASP A 40 -5.71 8.68 -11.44
N SER A 41 -4.38 8.73 -11.16
CA SER A 41 -3.44 9.59 -11.90
C SER A 41 -3.45 9.22 -13.38
N TYR A 42 -3.67 10.22 -14.24
CA TYR A 42 -3.64 10.05 -15.70
C TYR A 42 -2.22 10.14 -16.19
N VAL A 43 -1.73 9.06 -16.78
CA VAL A 43 -0.32 8.86 -17.11
C VAL A 43 -0.19 8.26 -18.52
N THR A 44 0.99 8.41 -19.12
CA THR A 44 1.35 7.64 -20.32
C THR A 44 1.82 6.24 -19.90
N ILE A 45 1.12 5.21 -20.36
CA ILE A 45 1.49 3.79 -20.15
C ILE A 45 2.28 3.32 -21.38
N PRO A 46 3.54 2.89 -21.22
CA PRO A 46 4.37 2.42 -22.34
C PRO A 46 3.69 1.36 -23.18
N GLY A 47 3.58 1.59 -24.48
CA GLY A 47 2.94 0.68 -25.45
C GLY A 47 1.39 0.71 -25.45
N TYR A 48 0.74 1.45 -24.55
CA TYR A 48 -0.73 1.46 -24.42
C TYR A 48 -1.37 2.86 -24.45
N GLY A 49 -0.56 3.93 -24.52
CA GLY A 49 -1.04 5.30 -24.53
C GLY A 49 -1.45 5.80 -23.13
N GLU A 50 -2.29 6.82 -23.09
CA GLU A 50 -2.67 7.49 -21.84
C GLU A 50 -3.87 6.81 -21.18
N ASN A 51 -3.76 6.56 -19.86
CA ASN A 51 -4.84 6.00 -19.04
C ASN A 51 -4.57 6.26 -17.55
N ARG A 52 -5.47 5.79 -16.66
CA ARG A 52 -5.19 5.71 -15.22
C ARG A 52 -4.00 4.79 -14.94
N ILE A 53 -3.17 5.17 -13.99
CA ILE A 53 -1.94 4.42 -13.69
C ILE A 53 -2.20 2.97 -13.23
N ASN A 54 -3.32 2.71 -12.55
CA ASN A 54 -3.67 1.36 -12.10
C ASN A 54 -3.99 0.40 -13.26
N GLU A 55 -4.32 0.91 -14.45
CA GLU A 55 -4.51 0.09 -15.67
C GLU A 55 -3.18 -0.49 -16.18
N ALA A 56 -2.03 0.12 -15.84
CA ALA A 56 -0.73 -0.45 -16.21
C ALA A 56 -0.54 -1.84 -15.59
N TYR A 57 -0.98 -2.02 -14.33
CA TYR A 57 -0.89 -3.32 -13.67
C TYR A 57 -1.75 -4.40 -14.37
N SER A 58 -3.00 -4.10 -14.69
CA SER A 58 -3.89 -5.07 -15.38
C SER A 58 -3.43 -5.45 -16.77
N ARG A 59 -2.62 -4.61 -17.42
CA ARG A 59 -2.10 -4.84 -18.78
C ARG A 59 -0.77 -5.58 -18.83
N GLY A 60 0.11 -5.36 -17.86
CA GLY A 60 1.46 -5.92 -17.86
C GLY A 60 2.04 -6.20 -16.47
N GLY A 61 1.18 -6.32 -15.46
CA GLY A 61 1.59 -6.68 -14.09
C GLY A 61 2.51 -5.65 -13.45
N ALA A 62 3.30 -6.10 -12.49
CA ALA A 62 4.23 -5.26 -11.74
C ALA A 62 5.29 -4.60 -12.65
N ALA A 63 5.76 -5.31 -13.69
CA ALA A 63 6.80 -4.80 -14.58
C ALA A 63 6.34 -3.54 -15.34
N LEU A 64 5.18 -3.60 -15.99
CA LEU A 64 4.65 -2.45 -16.74
C LEU A 64 4.24 -1.30 -15.79
N LEU A 65 3.70 -1.63 -14.61
CA LEU A 65 3.39 -0.62 -13.60
C LEU A 65 4.65 0.13 -13.14
N ILE A 66 5.73 -0.59 -12.84
CA ILE A 66 7.01 -0.01 -12.43
C ILE A 66 7.56 0.88 -13.55
N GLN A 67 7.65 0.36 -14.77
CA GLN A 67 8.09 1.15 -15.93
C GLN A 67 7.26 2.42 -16.09
N THR A 68 5.94 2.32 -15.96
CA THR A 68 5.03 3.48 -16.05
C THR A 68 5.35 4.54 -14.99
N ILE A 69 5.61 4.12 -13.75
CA ILE A 69 5.98 5.03 -12.66
C ILE A 69 7.33 5.68 -12.93
N GLU A 70 8.32 4.89 -13.32
CA GLU A 70 9.68 5.37 -13.61
C GLU A 70 9.68 6.41 -14.74
N GLU A 71 8.94 6.16 -15.82
CA GLU A 71 8.89 7.07 -16.97
C GLU A 71 8.14 8.38 -16.66
N ASN A 72 7.04 8.33 -15.90
CA ASN A 72 6.24 9.51 -15.61
C ASN A 72 6.79 10.33 -14.43
N TYR A 73 7.24 9.69 -13.36
CA TYR A 73 7.70 10.38 -12.13
C TYR A 73 9.21 10.48 -11.99
N LYS A 74 9.99 9.80 -12.87
CA LYS A 74 11.47 9.75 -12.83
C LYS A 74 12.01 9.21 -11.51
N LEU A 75 11.33 8.21 -10.96
CA LEU A 75 11.80 7.41 -9.84
C LEU A 75 12.48 6.15 -10.36
N GLY A 76 13.58 5.73 -9.74
CA GLY A 76 14.14 4.39 -9.97
C GLY A 76 13.57 3.41 -8.95
N ILE A 77 13.12 2.23 -9.41
CA ILE A 77 12.50 1.20 -8.58
C ILE A 77 13.20 -0.14 -8.80
N ASP A 78 14.12 -0.50 -7.91
CA ASP A 78 14.91 -1.74 -8.03
C ASP A 78 14.11 -3.00 -7.69
N TYR A 79 13.24 -2.90 -6.68
CA TYR A 79 12.55 -4.07 -6.11
C TYR A 79 11.07 -3.78 -5.90
N TYR A 80 10.27 -4.86 -5.99
CA TYR A 80 8.87 -4.81 -5.59
C TYR A 80 8.50 -5.97 -4.67
N ALA A 81 7.46 -5.77 -3.89
CA ALA A 81 6.71 -6.81 -3.19
C ALA A 81 5.23 -6.56 -3.46
N GLN A 82 4.55 -7.58 -3.93
CA GLN A 82 3.13 -7.57 -4.24
C GLN A 82 2.39 -8.44 -3.24
N VAL A 83 1.35 -7.87 -2.66
CA VAL A 83 0.45 -8.53 -1.73
C VAL A 83 -0.98 -8.45 -2.24
N ASP A 84 -1.72 -9.53 -2.10
CA ASP A 84 -3.17 -9.55 -2.23
C ASP A 84 -3.85 -9.38 -0.87
N PHE A 85 -5.16 -9.54 -0.81
CA PHE A 85 -5.91 -9.39 0.44
C PHE A 85 -5.55 -10.44 1.48
N PHE A 86 -5.25 -11.67 1.06
CA PHE A 86 -4.91 -12.76 1.97
C PHE A 86 -3.53 -12.56 2.56
N SER A 87 -2.53 -12.36 1.71
CA SER A 87 -1.15 -12.05 2.14
C SER A 87 -1.08 -10.80 3.03
N PHE A 88 -1.91 -9.76 2.74
CA PHE A 88 -1.98 -8.58 3.60
C PHE A 88 -2.46 -8.92 5.01
N VAL A 89 -3.51 -9.75 5.13
CA VAL A 89 -4.04 -10.22 6.43
C VAL A 89 -2.94 -10.96 7.18
N ASP A 90 -2.26 -11.88 6.52
CA ASP A 90 -1.20 -12.71 7.12
C ASP A 90 -0.01 -11.87 7.59
N VAL A 91 0.40 -10.87 6.79
CA VAL A 91 1.45 -9.91 7.19
C VAL A 91 1.08 -9.19 8.49
N ILE A 92 -0.13 -8.65 8.58
CA ILE A 92 -0.57 -7.92 9.78
C ILE A 92 -0.64 -8.86 11.00
N ASP A 93 -1.19 -10.06 10.83
CA ASP A 93 -1.36 -11.02 11.91
C ASP A 93 -0.02 -11.59 12.38
N ALA A 94 0.96 -11.79 11.50
CA ALA A 94 2.32 -12.21 11.85
C ALA A 94 3.03 -11.25 12.83
N PHE A 95 2.67 -9.96 12.82
CA PHE A 95 3.15 -8.97 13.79
C PHE A 95 2.18 -8.70 14.95
N GLY A 96 1.13 -9.51 15.11
CA GLY A 96 0.15 -9.39 16.21
C GLY A 96 -0.78 -8.20 16.06
N GLY A 97 -1.13 -7.85 14.83
CA GLY A 97 -2.05 -6.77 14.52
C GLY A 97 -1.42 -5.38 14.58
N VAL A 98 -2.20 -4.36 14.22
CA VAL A 98 -1.78 -2.94 14.19
C VAL A 98 -2.66 -2.09 15.10
N THR A 99 -2.06 -1.21 15.90
CA THR A 99 -2.80 -0.34 16.82
C THR A 99 -3.00 1.02 16.14
N ILE A 100 -4.26 1.36 15.88
CA ILE A 100 -4.66 2.62 15.25
C ILE A 100 -5.86 3.22 15.95
N ASN A 101 -6.14 4.50 15.70
CA ASN A 101 -7.36 5.15 16.13
C ASN A 101 -8.45 4.91 15.09
N VAL A 102 -9.57 4.32 15.51
CA VAL A 102 -10.73 4.03 14.66
C VAL A 102 -11.91 4.86 15.15
N GLU A 103 -12.62 5.48 14.23
CA GLU A 103 -13.86 6.20 14.55
C GLU A 103 -15.05 5.23 14.59
N GLN A 104 -16.04 5.51 15.45
CA GLN A 104 -17.24 4.69 15.54
C GLN A 104 -17.94 4.52 14.16
N ALA A 105 -18.00 5.60 13.37
CA ALA A 105 -18.60 5.58 12.04
C ALA A 105 -17.89 4.66 11.04
N GLU A 106 -16.62 4.27 11.32
CA GLU A 106 -15.83 3.37 10.47
C GLU A 106 -16.14 1.90 10.72
N VAL A 107 -16.61 1.54 11.93
CA VAL A 107 -16.82 0.14 12.38
C VAL A 107 -17.76 -0.62 11.41
N GLN A 108 -18.87 -0.03 11.03
CA GLN A 108 -19.82 -0.66 10.09
C GLN A 108 -19.17 -1.00 8.75
N TRP A 109 -18.28 -0.16 8.26
CA TRP A 109 -17.57 -0.37 6.99
C TRP A 109 -16.47 -1.40 7.12
N ILE A 110 -15.74 -1.40 8.23
CA ILE A 110 -14.77 -2.45 8.55
C ILE A 110 -15.46 -3.80 8.54
N ASN A 111 -16.55 -3.94 9.29
CA ASN A 111 -17.31 -5.19 9.39
C ASN A 111 -17.93 -5.61 8.04
N GLY A 112 -18.40 -4.66 7.24
CA GLY A 112 -18.89 -4.95 5.89
C GLY A 112 -17.81 -5.55 4.98
N TYR A 113 -16.58 -5.04 5.05
CA TYR A 113 -15.46 -5.60 4.27
C TYR A 113 -14.95 -6.94 4.85
N ILE A 114 -15.07 -7.16 6.17
CA ILE A 114 -14.76 -8.46 6.78
C ILE A 114 -15.77 -9.50 6.32
N ALA A 115 -17.07 -9.18 6.27
CA ALA A 115 -18.10 -10.09 5.74
C ALA A 115 -17.81 -10.50 4.29
N GLU A 116 -17.42 -9.54 3.44
CA GLU A 116 -17.00 -9.81 2.06
C GLU A 116 -15.78 -10.75 2.01
N TYR A 117 -14.76 -10.48 2.84
CA TYR A 117 -13.57 -11.32 2.94
C TYR A 117 -13.92 -12.75 3.41
N ASN A 118 -14.75 -12.87 4.45
CA ASN A 118 -15.16 -14.15 5.00
C ASN A 118 -15.96 -14.99 3.98
N GLN A 119 -16.81 -14.36 3.19
CA GLN A 119 -17.55 -15.03 2.11
C GLN A 119 -16.59 -15.64 1.07
N VAL A 120 -15.55 -14.92 0.68
CA VAL A 120 -14.54 -15.40 -0.28
C VAL A 120 -13.68 -16.50 0.35
N SER A 121 -13.35 -16.39 1.64
CA SER A 121 -12.51 -17.34 2.38
C SER A 121 -13.26 -18.58 2.88
N GLY A 122 -14.59 -18.64 2.73
CA GLY A 122 -15.41 -19.75 3.25
C GLY A 122 -15.47 -19.83 4.78
N VAL A 123 -15.29 -18.71 5.47
CA VAL A 123 -15.34 -18.60 6.94
C VAL A 123 -16.69 -18.05 7.37
N ALA A 124 -17.07 -18.20 8.65
CA ALA A 124 -18.31 -17.68 9.20
C ALA A 124 -18.42 -16.15 8.99
N ASP A 125 -19.59 -15.69 8.55
CA ASP A 125 -19.82 -14.32 8.08
C ASP A 125 -19.34 -13.23 9.05
N ARG A 126 -19.56 -13.41 10.36
CA ARG A 126 -19.20 -12.43 11.40
C ARG A 126 -17.84 -12.71 12.08
N ASP A 127 -17.07 -13.68 11.60
CA ASP A 127 -15.77 -14.00 12.18
C ASP A 127 -14.80 -12.83 12.03
N GLY A 128 -14.24 -12.39 13.17
CA GLY A 128 -13.28 -11.29 13.21
C GLY A 128 -13.88 -9.89 13.18
N PHE A 129 -15.20 -9.70 13.31
CA PHE A 129 -15.83 -8.38 13.38
C PHE A 129 -15.27 -7.54 14.53
N VAL A 130 -15.18 -6.24 14.30
CA VAL A 130 -15.03 -5.26 15.39
C VAL A 130 -16.36 -5.19 16.13
N ASP A 131 -16.30 -5.07 17.47
CA ASP A 131 -17.52 -4.90 18.28
C ASP A 131 -18.33 -3.70 17.80
N GLU A 132 -19.59 -3.94 17.48
CA GLU A 132 -20.52 -2.90 17.01
C GLU A 132 -20.81 -1.82 18.06
N GLN A 133 -20.56 -2.12 19.33
CA GLN A 133 -20.68 -1.18 20.44
C GLN A 133 -19.42 -0.34 20.66
N PHE A 134 -18.36 -0.56 19.88
CA PHE A 134 -17.13 0.23 19.98
C PHE A 134 -17.41 1.70 19.64
N THR A 135 -17.14 2.57 20.60
CA THR A 135 -17.47 4.01 20.54
C THR A 135 -16.38 4.87 19.88
N GLY A 136 -15.33 4.22 19.37
CA GLY A 136 -14.16 4.91 18.80
C GLY A 136 -12.99 5.00 19.78
N GLY A 137 -11.80 5.18 19.24
CA GLY A 137 -10.55 5.29 20.01
C GLY A 137 -9.46 4.36 19.49
N GLN A 138 -8.41 4.19 20.27
CA GLN A 138 -7.32 3.28 19.93
C GLN A 138 -7.74 1.82 20.11
N ILE A 139 -7.51 1.03 19.07
CA ILE A 139 -7.77 -0.42 19.06
C ILE A 139 -6.65 -1.13 18.28
N THR A 140 -6.30 -2.35 18.69
CA THR A 140 -5.42 -3.21 17.89
C THR A 140 -6.27 -4.02 16.93
N LEU A 141 -6.15 -3.72 15.66
CA LEU A 141 -6.85 -4.41 14.56
C LEU A 141 -6.09 -5.67 14.16
N THR A 142 -6.80 -6.78 13.99
CA THR A 142 -6.31 -7.97 13.31
C THR A 142 -6.10 -7.71 11.81
N GLY A 143 -5.50 -8.65 11.08
CA GLY A 143 -5.31 -8.53 9.63
C GLY A 143 -6.59 -8.26 8.88
N LYS A 144 -7.68 -9.02 9.15
CA LYS A 144 -8.99 -8.80 8.53
C LYS A 144 -9.56 -7.41 8.82
N GLN A 145 -9.45 -6.95 10.05
CA GLN A 145 -9.94 -5.65 10.48
C GLN A 145 -9.12 -4.51 9.86
N ALA A 146 -7.80 -4.65 9.80
CA ALA A 146 -6.91 -3.69 9.17
C ALA A 146 -7.14 -3.60 7.65
N LEU A 147 -7.39 -4.75 6.99
CA LEU A 147 -7.79 -4.79 5.58
C LEU A 147 -9.10 -4.05 5.37
N GLY A 148 -10.13 -4.33 6.20
CA GLY A 148 -11.42 -3.64 6.16
C GLY A 148 -11.26 -2.13 6.29
N TYR A 149 -10.49 -1.66 7.27
CA TYR A 149 -10.17 -0.25 7.48
C TYR A 149 -9.48 0.39 6.27
N ALA A 150 -8.46 -0.25 5.72
CA ALA A 150 -7.71 0.25 4.57
C ALA A 150 -8.54 0.33 3.27
N ARG A 151 -9.66 -0.40 3.21
CA ARG A 151 -10.59 -0.43 2.05
C ARG A 151 -11.73 0.57 2.14
N ILE A 152 -11.95 1.26 3.26
CA ILE A 152 -13.07 2.20 3.42
C ILE A 152 -13.01 3.30 2.36
N ARG A 153 -14.06 3.38 1.54
CA ARG A 153 -14.28 4.42 0.51
C ARG A 153 -15.55 5.25 0.76
N LYS A 154 -16.46 4.74 1.58
CA LYS A 154 -17.78 5.36 1.82
C LYS A 154 -17.72 6.54 2.78
N ILE A 155 -16.61 6.71 3.51
CA ILE A 155 -16.36 7.86 4.37
C ILE A 155 -15.17 8.62 3.77
N GLY A 156 -15.45 9.79 3.19
CA GLY A 156 -14.47 10.59 2.48
C GLY A 156 -14.33 10.22 1.00
N ASN A 157 -13.16 10.50 0.45
CA ASN A 157 -12.83 10.27 -0.96
C ASN A 157 -11.65 9.30 -1.09
N ASP A 158 -11.11 9.16 -2.30
CA ASP A 158 -9.95 8.28 -2.55
C ASP A 158 -8.68 8.73 -1.80
N PHE A 159 -8.54 10.02 -1.53
CA PHE A 159 -7.46 10.55 -0.68
C PHE A 159 -7.57 10.06 0.76
N ALA A 160 -8.80 10.02 1.31
CA ALA A 160 -9.04 9.48 2.66
C ALA A 160 -8.72 7.99 2.73
N ARG A 161 -9.05 7.21 1.70
CA ARG A 161 -8.64 5.80 1.60
C ARG A 161 -7.13 5.66 1.58
N THR A 162 -6.44 6.41 0.75
CA THR A 162 -4.96 6.39 0.68
C THR A 162 -4.34 6.79 2.02
N GLN A 163 -4.96 7.73 2.75
CA GLN A 163 -4.53 8.08 4.11
C GLN A 163 -4.69 6.91 5.07
N ARG A 164 -5.83 6.17 5.04
CA ARG A 164 -6.04 4.98 5.87
C ARG A 164 -5.01 3.89 5.58
N GLN A 165 -4.68 3.66 4.31
CA GLN A 165 -3.63 2.73 3.92
C GLN A 165 -2.28 3.12 4.53
N ARG A 166 -1.91 4.40 4.48
CA ARG A 166 -0.68 4.91 5.11
C ARG A 166 -0.71 4.76 6.64
N THR A 167 -1.86 4.98 7.27
CA THR A 167 -2.04 4.80 8.71
C THR A 167 -1.75 3.35 9.12
N VAL A 168 -2.29 2.37 8.39
CA VAL A 168 -2.01 0.95 8.64
C VAL A 168 -0.54 0.63 8.43
N MET A 169 0.06 1.09 7.32
CA MET A 169 1.48 0.86 7.05
C MET A 169 2.40 1.45 8.12
N ASN A 170 2.09 2.65 8.62
CA ASN A 170 2.86 3.24 9.71
C ASN A 170 2.75 2.43 11.00
N ALA A 171 1.52 2.02 11.36
CA ALA A 171 1.30 1.23 12.55
C ALA A 171 2.03 -0.14 12.46
N LEU A 172 2.07 -0.75 11.28
CA LEU A 172 2.85 -1.96 11.03
C LEU A 172 4.35 -1.69 11.20
N LEU A 173 4.87 -0.61 10.61
CA LEU A 173 6.29 -0.26 10.73
C LEU A 173 6.69 0.02 12.18
N GLU A 174 5.83 0.66 12.97
CA GLU A 174 6.09 0.85 14.40
C GLU A 174 6.12 -0.49 15.16
N LYS A 175 5.35 -1.48 14.76
CA LYS A 175 5.44 -2.85 15.28
C LYS A 175 6.76 -3.52 14.87
N VAL A 176 7.13 -3.41 13.58
CA VAL A 176 8.40 -3.97 13.06
C VAL A 176 9.60 -3.35 13.79
N LYS A 177 9.62 -2.03 14.00
CA LYS A 177 10.69 -1.34 14.75
C LYS A 177 10.86 -1.85 16.17
N LYS A 178 9.78 -2.28 16.82
CA LYS A 178 9.78 -2.82 18.19
C LYS A 178 10.03 -4.32 18.26
N ALA A 179 9.92 -5.03 17.14
CA ALA A 179 10.11 -6.45 17.07
C ALA A 179 11.62 -6.81 17.13
N ASN A 180 11.94 -7.93 17.77
CA ASN A 180 13.30 -8.46 17.70
C ASN A 180 13.55 -9.14 16.34
N VAL A 181 14.81 -9.31 15.97
CA VAL A 181 15.23 -9.87 14.67
C VAL A 181 14.65 -11.27 14.43
N VAL A 182 14.52 -12.08 15.47
CA VAL A 182 13.96 -13.44 15.37
C VAL A 182 12.47 -13.38 15.00
N THR A 183 11.72 -12.45 15.60
CA THR A 183 10.31 -12.23 15.29
C THR A 183 10.14 -11.75 13.83
N ILE A 184 10.98 -10.80 13.39
CA ILE A 184 10.96 -10.32 12.01
C ILE A 184 11.27 -11.46 11.04
N TYR A 185 12.30 -12.25 11.30
CA TYR A 185 12.67 -13.39 10.45
C TYR A 185 11.52 -14.40 10.32
N LYS A 186 10.92 -14.81 11.45
CA LYS A 186 9.79 -15.75 11.45
C LYS A 186 8.57 -15.20 10.71
N ALA A 187 8.26 -13.91 10.89
CA ALA A 187 7.18 -13.26 10.17
C ALA A 187 7.44 -13.27 8.67
N VAL A 188 8.65 -12.88 8.23
CA VAL A 188 9.01 -12.89 6.81
C VAL A 188 8.96 -14.32 6.24
N GLU A 189 9.51 -15.30 6.94
CA GLU A 189 9.50 -16.70 6.51
C GLU A 189 8.07 -17.25 6.33
N SER A 190 7.14 -16.88 7.22
CA SER A 190 5.75 -17.33 7.14
C SER A 190 4.94 -16.70 6.00
N ILE A 191 5.26 -15.46 5.60
CA ILE A 191 4.50 -14.72 4.58
C ILE A 191 5.15 -14.76 3.20
N LEU A 192 6.44 -15.12 3.12
CA LEU A 192 7.20 -15.10 1.86
C LEU A 192 6.58 -15.95 0.74
N PRO A 193 6.01 -17.14 1.01
CA PRO A 193 5.34 -17.95 -0.01
C PRO A 193 4.15 -17.24 -0.67
N ASP A 194 3.51 -16.30 0.03
CA ASP A 194 2.29 -15.62 -0.39
C ASP A 194 2.57 -14.24 -1.03
N ILE A 195 3.84 -13.85 -1.11
CA ILE A 195 4.28 -12.57 -1.68
C ILE A 195 4.96 -12.78 -3.03
N SER A 196 4.45 -12.12 -4.07
CA SER A 196 5.15 -12.04 -5.35
C SER A 196 6.19 -10.92 -5.33
N THR A 197 7.46 -11.26 -5.62
CA THR A 197 8.57 -10.31 -5.56
C THR A 197 9.68 -10.65 -6.55
N ASN A 198 10.48 -9.64 -6.95
CA ASN A 198 11.74 -9.84 -7.67
C ASN A 198 12.97 -9.79 -6.74
N ILE A 199 12.76 -9.75 -5.43
CA ILE A 199 13.86 -9.76 -4.45
C ILE A 199 14.38 -11.19 -4.32
N SER A 200 15.66 -11.43 -4.64
CA SER A 200 16.27 -12.75 -4.42
C SER A 200 16.44 -13.04 -2.92
N ASP A 201 16.50 -14.32 -2.55
CA ASP A 201 16.69 -14.74 -1.16
C ASP A 201 17.93 -14.13 -0.53
N SER A 202 19.05 -14.07 -1.25
CA SER A 202 20.29 -13.44 -0.79
C SER A 202 20.13 -11.96 -0.52
N LYS A 203 19.37 -11.25 -1.38
CA LYS A 203 19.07 -9.83 -1.18
C LYS A 203 18.10 -9.63 -0.02
N MET A 204 17.12 -10.51 0.13
CA MET A 204 16.19 -10.50 1.27
C MET A 204 16.96 -10.62 2.60
N CYS A 205 17.85 -11.61 2.71
CA CYS A 205 18.71 -11.76 3.88
C CYS A 205 19.54 -10.51 4.14
N SER A 206 20.13 -9.92 3.09
CA SER A 206 20.90 -8.68 3.21
C SER A 206 20.06 -7.51 3.72
N LEU A 207 18.83 -7.34 3.20
CA LEU A 207 17.89 -6.30 3.64
C LEU A 207 17.46 -6.51 5.10
N LEU A 208 17.20 -7.76 5.51
CA LEU A 208 16.88 -8.09 6.89
C LEU A 208 18.03 -7.76 7.84
N MET A 209 19.28 -8.06 7.47
CA MET A 209 20.45 -7.69 8.28
C MET A 209 20.64 -6.18 8.37
N GLN A 210 20.39 -5.45 7.28
CA GLN A 210 20.48 -4.00 7.23
C GLN A 210 19.32 -3.31 7.94
N SER A 211 18.17 -3.98 8.10
CA SER A 211 16.97 -3.39 8.71
C SER A 211 17.25 -2.84 10.11
N VAL A 212 18.14 -3.48 10.87
CA VAL A 212 18.57 -3.02 12.21
C VAL A 212 19.19 -1.61 12.14
N LEU A 213 19.94 -1.30 11.08
CA LEU A 213 20.55 0.02 10.89
C LEU A 213 19.49 1.08 10.59
N TYR A 214 18.37 0.66 10.01
CA TYR A 214 17.30 1.55 9.56
C TYR A 214 16.24 1.81 10.63
N LEU A 215 16.25 1.10 11.78
CA LEU A 215 15.25 1.24 12.84
C LEU A 215 15.15 2.69 13.39
N ASN A 216 16.26 3.44 13.33
CA ASN A 216 16.35 4.80 13.83
C ASN A 216 16.22 5.87 12.72
N TYR A 217 15.79 5.49 11.52
CA TYR A 217 15.58 6.46 10.45
C TYR A 217 14.22 7.14 10.61
N ASP A 218 14.20 8.43 10.29
CA ASP A 218 12.98 9.20 10.25
C ASP A 218 12.06 8.73 9.13
N MET A 219 10.77 8.66 9.41
CA MET A 219 9.78 8.28 8.42
C MET A 219 9.07 9.51 7.88
N VAL A 220 9.19 9.72 6.58
CA VAL A 220 8.50 10.77 5.84
C VAL A 220 7.42 10.15 4.97
N GLN A 221 6.22 10.71 5.04
CA GLN A 221 5.11 10.33 4.17
C GLN A 221 4.95 11.33 3.05
N ALA A 222 4.85 10.82 1.84
CA ALA A 222 4.60 11.59 0.64
C ALA A 222 3.42 10.99 -0.14
N ARG A 223 2.87 11.77 -1.03
CA ARG A 223 1.84 11.35 -1.97
C ARG A 223 2.05 12.05 -3.30
N VAL A 224 1.89 11.34 -4.38
CA VAL A 224 1.81 11.93 -5.72
C VAL A 224 0.50 11.52 -6.38
N PRO A 225 -0.18 12.49 -7.03
CA PRO A 225 0.21 13.89 -7.14
C PRO A 225 0.10 14.63 -5.79
N ALA A 226 1.04 15.54 -5.54
CA ALA A 226 1.06 16.40 -4.36
C ALA A 226 -0.07 17.45 -4.40
N ASP A 227 -0.40 18.03 -3.24
CA ASP A 227 -1.46 19.05 -3.19
C ASP A 227 -1.10 20.27 -4.06
N GLY A 228 -2.08 20.73 -4.84
CA GLY A 228 -1.90 21.85 -5.76
C GLY A 228 -1.20 21.51 -7.09
N THR A 229 -0.84 20.23 -7.32
CA THR A 229 -0.13 19.79 -8.55
C THR A 229 -0.98 18.89 -9.44
N TRP A 230 -2.29 18.92 -9.27
CA TRP A 230 -3.25 18.13 -10.03
C TRP A 230 -4.62 18.84 -10.10
N SER A 231 -5.44 18.41 -11.05
CA SER A 231 -6.84 18.81 -11.16
C SER A 231 -7.72 17.61 -11.53
N ASN A 232 -9.01 17.67 -11.15
CA ASN A 232 -9.97 16.69 -11.65
C ASN A 232 -10.22 16.96 -13.14
N ALA A 233 -10.22 15.91 -13.94
CA ALA A 233 -10.51 15.96 -15.35
C ALA A 233 -11.33 14.74 -15.80
N ILE A 234 -12.01 14.87 -16.91
CA ILE A 234 -12.66 13.75 -17.60
C ILE A 234 -11.86 13.50 -18.88
N MET A 235 -11.23 12.34 -19.00
CA MET A 235 -10.36 12.01 -20.13
C MET A 235 -10.65 10.60 -20.66
N GLY A 236 -10.10 10.29 -21.84
CA GLY A 236 -10.26 9.00 -22.48
C GLY A 236 -11.73 8.64 -22.73
N ALA A 237 -12.15 7.45 -22.32
CA ALA A 237 -13.53 6.96 -22.47
C ALA A 237 -14.47 7.53 -21.37
N ASN A 238 -14.48 8.84 -21.17
CA ASN A 238 -15.30 9.54 -20.17
C ASN A 238 -15.00 9.13 -18.73
N GLN A 239 -13.70 8.95 -18.40
CA GLN A 239 -13.24 8.56 -17.07
C GLN A 239 -12.87 9.80 -16.24
N GLU A 240 -13.33 9.83 -14.98
CA GLU A 240 -12.83 10.79 -14.00
C GLU A 240 -11.38 10.42 -13.61
N VAL A 241 -10.46 11.36 -13.79
CA VAL A 241 -9.03 11.16 -13.57
C VAL A 241 -8.41 12.35 -12.85
N LEU A 242 -7.20 12.15 -12.33
CA LEU A 242 -6.34 13.22 -11.85
C LEU A 242 -5.37 13.61 -12.96
N ALA A 243 -5.58 14.79 -13.55
CA ALA A 243 -4.63 15.41 -14.48
C ALA A 243 -3.44 15.94 -13.69
N VAL A 244 -2.26 15.37 -13.90
CA VAL A 244 -1.07 15.55 -13.06
C VAL A 244 -0.08 16.53 -13.70
N ASP A 245 0.39 17.51 -12.94
CA ASP A 245 1.59 18.28 -13.29
C ASP A 245 2.84 17.45 -12.93
N PHE A 246 3.38 16.74 -13.90
CA PHE A 246 4.56 15.90 -13.69
C PHE A 246 5.82 16.72 -13.40
N GLY A 247 5.93 17.97 -13.87
CA GLY A 247 7.07 18.83 -13.58
C GLY A 247 7.15 19.16 -12.09
N ALA A 248 6.04 19.66 -11.55
CA ALA A 248 5.93 19.96 -10.12
C ALA A 248 6.10 18.72 -9.24
N ASN A 249 5.51 17.57 -9.64
CA ASN A 249 5.62 16.33 -8.87
C ASN A 249 7.02 15.73 -8.87
N LYS A 250 7.78 15.84 -9.98
CA LYS A 250 9.19 15.44 -10.01
C LYS A 250 10.03 16.29 -9.06
N SER A 251 9.85 17.60 -9.06
CA SER A 251 10.54 18.52 -8.14
C SER A 251 10.20 18.21 -6.68
N TYR A 252 8.93 17.96 -6.38
CA TYR A 252 8.47 17.55 -5.05
C TYR A 252 9.12 16.25 -4.58
N LEU A 253 9.17 15.23 -5.45
CA LEU A 253 9.81 13.95 -5.12
C LEU A 253 11.31 14.10 -4.92
N GLN A 254 11.98 14.90 -5.77
CA GLN A 254 13.40 15.19 -5.66
C GLN A 254 13.74 15.79 -4.29
N SER A 255 13.04 16.85 -3.88
CA SER A 255 13.26 17.47 -2.58
C SER A 255 12.90 16.54 -1.43
N THR A 256 11.78 15.83 -1.52
CA THR A 256 11.31 14.96 -0.43
C THR A 256 12.23 13.77 -0.20
N ILE A 257 12.79 13.16 -1.26
CA ILE A 257 13.60 11.95 -1.15
C ILE A 257 15.08 12.27 -0.88
N TYR A 258 15.63 13.30 -1.52
CA TYR A 258 17.08 13.53 -1.53
C TYR A 258 17.54 14.69 -0.66
N GLU A 259 16.71 15.66 -0.34
CA GLU A 259 17.00 16.80 0.53
C GLU A 259 16.51 16.57 1.97
#